data_765b35015e6c603f00a4b0cae767f539
#
_entry.id   765b35015e6c603f00a4b0cae767f539
#
_cell.length_a   1.000
_cell.length_b   1.000
_cell.length_c   1.000
_cell.angle_alpha   90.00
_cell.angle_beta   90.00
_cell.angle_gamma   90.00
#
_symmetry.space_group_name_H-M   'P 1'
#
loop_
_entity.id
_entity.type
_entity.pdbx_description
1 polymer ?
#
loop_
_entity_poly.entity_id
_entity_poly.type
_entity_poly.pdbx_seq_one_letter_code
_entity_poly.pdbx_strand_id
1 'polypeptide(L)'
;MAISKVGLTTGVTGTLPAANGGTGATSFTKGKVLQVLSASSTTETFTSSGTYSDIASASITPSSTSNKILVIGSVNSFRRDSTSGILTARVSDKSSFNKKLVHAALYTGNSSTNRQGGVTGTFLHSPSTTSAITYYIQFASNNSGQSVGIGDNNDSNSTITVMEIKA
;
A
#
# COMPACT_ATOMS: atom_id res chain seq x y z
N MET A 1 -0.11 -28.19 -50.61
CA MET A 1 -0.27 -29.10 -49.45
C MET A 1 -0.72 -28.25 -48.28
N ALA A 2 -1.94 -28.45 -47.80
CA ALA A 2 -2.45 -27.67 -46.65
C ALA A 2 -1.80 -28.24 -45.37
N ILE A 3 -1.14 -27.36 -44.59
CA ILE A 3 -0.58 -27.74 -43.30
C ILE A 3 -1.75 -27.90 -42.33
N SER A 4 -2.04 -29.13 -41.89
CA SER A 4 -3.05 -29.36 -40.86
C SER A 4 -2.59 -28.70 -39.56
N LYS A 5 -3.52 -28.09 -38.83
CA LYS A 5 -3.27 -27.49 -37.52
C LYS A 5 -2.71 -28.56 -36.58
N VAL A 6 -1.48 -28.35 -36.07
CA VAL A 6 -0.89 -29.20 -35.04
C VAL A 6 -1.53 -28.85 -33.70
N GLY A 7 -2.15 -29.82 -33.03
CA GLY A 7 -2.67 -29.65 -31.69
C GLY A 7 -1.54 -29.44 -30.69
N LEU A 8 -1.46 -28.26 -30.08
CA LEU A 8 -0.39 -27.93 -29.12
C LEU A 8 -0.40 -28.78 -27.84
N THR A 9 -1.50 -29.48 -27.55
CA THR A 9 -1.63 -30.35 -26.40
C THR A 9 -1.06 -31.77 -26.62
N THR A 10 -0.92 -32.20 -27.89
CA THR A 10 -0.47 -33.56 -28.22
C THR A 10 0.67 -33.60 -29.22
N GLY A 11 0.95 -32.51 -29.90
CA GLY A 11 1.94 -32.45 -30.98
C GLY A 11 3.27 -31.79 -30.66
N VAL A 12 3.44 -31.23 -29.45
CA VAL A 12 4.66 -30.55 -29.03
C VAL A 12 5.19 -31.19 -27.76
N THR A 13 6.39 -31.80 -27.85
CA THR A 13 7.13 -32.30 -26.69
C THR A 13 8.37 -31.43 -26.48
N GLY A 14 8.64 -31.06 -25.21
CA GLY A 14 9.81 -30.25 -24.87
C GLY A 14 9.52 -28.73 -24.90
N THR A 15 10.57 -27.93 -25.11
CA THR A 15 10.51 -26.47 -25.09
C THR A 15 10.20 -25.91 -26.47
N LEU A 16 9.13 -25.12 -26.59
CA LEU A 16 8.86 -24.35 -27.80
C LEU A 16 9.80 -23.12 -27.83
N PRO A 17 10.68 -22.97 -28.87
CA PRO A 17 11.58 -21.84 -28.97
C PRO A 17 10.83 -20.49 -28.98
N ALA A 18 11.44 -19.45 -28.42
CA ALA A 18 10.87 -18.09 -28.39
C ALA A 18 10.61 -17.55 -29.83
N ALA A 19 11.45 -17.90 -30.80
CA ALA A 19 11.26 -17.55 -32.21
C ALA A 19 9.95 -18.11 -32.82
N ASN A 20 9.38 -19.15 -32.24
CA ASN A 20 8.13 -19.79 -32.64
C ASN A 20 6.95 -19.43 -31.71
N GLY A 21 7.06 -18.35 -30.93
CA GLY A 21 6.04 -17.89 -29.99
C GLY A 21 6.04 -18.61 -28.64
N GLY A 22 7.05 -19.45 -28.36
CA GLY A 22 7.21 -20.07 -27.06
C GLY A 22 7.95 -19.17 -26.05
N THR A 23 7.89 -19.54 -24.78
CA THR A 23 8.63 -18.85 -23.70
C THR A 23 10.09 -19.26 -23.62
N GLY A 24 10.53 -20.24 -24.42
CA GLY A 24 11.88 -20.81 -24.34
C GLY A 24 12.12 -21.66 -23.08
N ALA A 25 11.08 -21.98 -22.33
CA ALA A 25 11.16 -22.72 -21.08
C ALA A 25 10.23 -23.95 -21.09
N THR A 26 10.62 -25.00 -20.40
CA THR A 26 9.82 -26.24 -20.21
C THR A 26 8.65 -26.01 -19.24
N SER A 27 8.72 -24.94 -18.44
CA SER A 27 7.64 -24.52 -17.54
C SER A 27 7.56 -22.99 -17.53
N PHE A 28 6.34 -22.46 -17.55
CA PHE A 28 6.09 -21.05 -17.36
C PHE A 28 5.86 -20.78 -15.87
N THR A 29 6.80 -20.10 -15.24
CA THR A 29 6.57 -19.60 -13.89
C THR A 29 5.71 -18.34 -14.01
N LYS A 30 4.46 -18.42 -13.54
CA LYS A 30 3.58 -17.25 -13.44
C LYS A 30 4.28 -16.13 -12.66
N GLY A 31 4.02 -14.89 -13.05
CA GLY A 31 4.58 -13.70 -12.35
C GLY A 31 4.35 -13.80 -10.84
N LYS A 32 5.25 -13.21 -10.09
CA LYS A 32 5.24 -13.30 -8.62
C LYS A 32 4.16 -12.45 -7.95
N VAL A 33 3.61 -11.45 -8.63
CA VAL A 33 2.48 -10.65 -8.13
C VAL A 33 1.19 -11.38 -8.50
N LEU A 34 0.43 -11.79 -7.50
CA LEU A 34 -0.77 -12.59 -7.66
C LEU A 34 -2.05 -11.75 -7.66
N GLN A 35 -2.10 -10.69 -6.86
CA GLN A 35 -3.19 -9.73 -6.81
C GLN A 35 -2.69 -8.36 -6.36
N VAL A 36 -3.40 -7.31 -6.76
CA VAL A 36 -3.13 -5.91 -6.41
C VAL A 36 -4.46 -5.25 -6.08
N LEU A 37 -4.52 -4.59 -4.92
CA LEU A 37 -5.68 -3.84 -4.45
C LEU A 37 -5.22 -2.48 -3.96
N SER A 38 -6.02 -1.45 -4.21
CA SER A 38 -5.70 -0.09 -3.80
C SER A 38 -6.94 0.63 -3.32
N ALA A 39 -6.73 1.56 -2.39
CA ALA A 39 -7.74 2.50 -1.93
C ALA A 39 -7.10 3.86 -1.70
N SER A 40 -7.90 4.92 -1.79
CA SER A 40 -7.45 6.29 -1.63
C SER A 40 -8.47 7.13 -0.89
N SER A 41 -8.02 8.24 -0.33
CA SER A 41 -8.85 9.29 0.25
C SER A 41 -8.29 10.67 -0.10
N THR A 42 -9.16 11.57 -0.56
CA THR A 42 -8.87 12.99 -0.78
C THR A 42 -9.38 13.86 0.37
N THR A 43 -10.14 13.27 1.30
CA THR A 43 -10.80 14.01 2.38
C THR A 43 -9.78 14.64 3.31
N GLU A 44 -9.89 15.95 3.52
CA GLU A 44 -9.16 16.65 4.55
C GLU A 44 -9.69 16.22 5.92
N THR A 45 -8.82 15.75 6.78
CA THR A 45 -9.19 15.22 8.10
C THR A 45 -8.24 15.73 9.17
N PHE A 46 -8.78 16.14 10.31
CA PHE A 46 -8.03 16.65 11.46
C PHE A 46 -8.23 15.80 12.69
N THR A 47 -7.21 15.77 13.55
CA THR A 47 -7.30 15.20 14.89
C THR A 47 -6.40 15.95 15.87
N SER A 48 -6.85 16.08 17.10
CA SER A 48 -6.02 16.48 18.25
C SER A 48 -5.77 15.33 19.21
N SER A 49 -6.22 14.13 18.84
CA SER A 49 -6.11 12.91 19.66
C SER A 49 -4.81 12.15 19.38
N GLY A 50 -4.23 11.57 20.43
CA GLY A 50 -3.17 10.57 20.30
C GLY A 50 -3.66 9.21 19.80
N THR A 51 -4.98 9.01 19.71
CA THR A 51 -5.56 7.80 19.13
C THR A 51 -5.53 7.89 17.61
N TYR A 52 -5.07 6.82 16.96
CA TYR A 52 -4.97 6.76 15.50
C TYR A 52 -6.36 6.73 14.84
N SER A 53 -6.57 7.63 13.88
CA SER A 53 -7.72 7.68 12.99
C SER A 53 -7.38 7.11 11.62
N ASP A 54 -8.32 6.41 11.00
CA ASP A 54 -8.14 5.82 9.67
C ASP A 54 -8.31 6.87 8.57
N ILE A 55 -7.47 6.76 7.53
CA ILE A 55 -7.51 7.60 6.32
C ILE A 55 -8.06 6.81 5.15
N ALA A 56 -7.45 5.67 4.89
CA ALA A 56 -7.80 4.76 3.80
C ALA A 56 -7.46 3.33 4.23
N SER A 57 -8.15 2.36 3.65
CA SER A 57 -7.88 0.94 3.91
C SER A 57 -8.06 0.07 2.67
N ALA A 58 -7.26 -0.98 2.57
CA ALA A 58 -7.38 -2.01 1.55
C ALA A 58 -7.32 -3.39 2.18
N SER A 59 -8.25 -4.27 1.80
CA SER A 59 -8.32 -5.65 2.30
C SER A 59 -7.83 -6.62 1.24
N ILE A 60 -7.03 -7.59 1.64
CA ILE A 60 -6.48 -8.63 0.77
C ILE A 60 -6.60 -9.99 1.45
N THR A 61 -6.93 -11.02 0.66
CA THR A 61 -7.00 -12.41 1.14
C THR A 61 -5.87 -13.18 0.50
N PRO A 62 -4.79 -13.51 1.25
CA PRO A 62 -3.66 -14.25 0.68
C PRO A 62 -4.08 -15.65 0.23
N SER A 63 -3.59 -16.08 -0.93
CA SER A 63 -3.88 -17.40 -1.50
C SER A 63 -3.04 -18.52 -0.88
N SER A 64 -2.00 -18.17 -0.12
CA SER A 64 -1.13 -19.12 0.61
C SER A 64 -0.56 -18.46 1.87
N THR A 65 -0.37 -19.27 2.92
CA THR A 65 0.29 -18.83 4.16
C THR A 65 1.77 -18.49 3.99
N SER A 66 2.42 -18.97 2.93
CA SER A 66 3.82 -18.65 2.61
C SER A 66 3.98 -17.34 1.86
N ASN A 67 2.91 -16.83 1.23
CA ASN A 67 2.98 -15.60 0.44
C ASN A 67 3.18 -14.38 1.33
N LYS A 68 3.75 -13.35 0.73
CA LYS A 68 4.01 -12.07 1.40
C LYS A 68 3.09 -11.00 0.84
N ILE A 69 2.83 -9.99 1.65
CA ILE A 69 2.06 -8.80 1.23
C ILE A 69 3.00 -7.62 1.20
N LEU A 70 3.18 -7.04 0.01
CA LEU A 70 3.83 -5.75 -0.15
C LEU A 70 2.79 -4.66 0.10
N VAL A 71 3.05 -3.82 1.09
CA VAL A 71 2.17 -2.72 1.48
C VAL A 71 2.86 -1.40 1.18
N ILE A 72 2.24 -0.58 0.35
CA ILE A 72 2.69 0.76 0.00
C ILE A 72 1.68 1.74 0.56
N GLY A 73 2.11 2.59 1.50
CA GLY A 73 1.28 3.65 2.07
C GLY A 73 1.84 5.02 1.71
N SER A 74 1.01 5.89 1.17
CA SER A 74 1.36 7.28 0.86
C SER A 74 0.38 8.21 1.55
N VAL A 75 0.89 9.16 2.30
CA VAL A 75 0.12 10.22 2.96
C VAL A 75 0.54 11.55 2.37
N ASN A 76 -0.40 12.32 1.89
CA ASN A 76 -0.15 13.60 1.23
C ASN A 76 -0.76 14.76 2.03
N SER A 77 -0.18 15.95 1.82
CA SER A 77 -0.64 17.21 2.39
C SER A 77 -0.76 17.18 3.91
N PHE A 78 0.37 17.00 4.59
CA PHE A 78 0.43 17.18 6.05
C PHE A 78 0.07 18.59 6.43
N ARG A 79 -0.70 18.75 7.49
CA ARG A 79 -1.10 20.04 7.99
C ARG A 79 -1.03 20.09 9.51
N ARG A 80 -0.70 21.26 10.01
CA ARG A 80 -0.81 21.61 11.42
C ARG A 80 -1.69 22.84 11.54
N ASP A 81 -2.61 22.83 12.50
CA ASP A 81 -3.49 23.95 12.85
C ASP A 81 -3.24 24.48 14.25
N SER A 82 -2.12 24.11 14.86
CA SER A 82 -1.72 24.58 16.18
C SER A 82 -0.21 24.79 16.23
N THR A 83 0.26 25.62 17.16
CA THR A 83 1.68 26.04 17.23
C THR A 83 2.66 24.93 17.55
N SER A 84 2.22 23.78 18.04
CA SER A 84 3.09 22.66 18.47
C SER A 84 2.58 21.28 18.06
N GLY A 85 1.81 21.19 16.98
CA GLY A 85 1.31 19.90 16.48
C GLY A 85 2.44 18.98 16.02
N ILE A 86 2.42 17.74 16.46
CA ILE A 86 3.30 16.67 16.00
C ILE A 86 2.44 15.63 15.31
N LEU A 87 2.56 15.52 13.99
CA LEU A 87 1.84 14.51 13.23
C LEU A 87 2.61 13.19 13.24
N THR A 88 1.91 12.12 13.51
CA THR A 88 2.40 10.76 13.29
C THR A 88 1.45 10.02 12.35
N ALA A 89 1.99 9.35 11.35
CA ALA A 89 1.23 8.48 10.47
C ALA A 89 1.90 7.12 10.35
N ARG A 90 1.07 6.09 10.12
CA ARG A 90 1.52 4.70 9.99
C ARG A 90 0.69 3.91 9.01
N VAL A 91 1.25 2.79 8.57
CA VAL A 91 0.50 1.67 7.99
C VAL A 91 0.31 0.62 9.09
N SER A 92 -0.89 0.07 9.22
CA SER A 92 -1.22 -0.89 10.27
C SER A 92 -2.29 -1.87 9.80
N ASP A 93 -2.25 -3.11 10.30
CA ASP A 93 -3.34 -4.09 10.23
C ASP A 93 -4.20 -4.08 11.51
N LYS A 94 -3.94 -3.12 12.41
CA LYS A 94 -4.53 -2.99 13.75
C LYS A 94 -4.23 -4.16 14.70
N SER A 95 -3.28 -5.02 14.32
CA SER A 95 -2.83 -6.17 15.11
C SER A 95 -1.31 -6.10 15.30
N SER A 96 -0.58 -6.92 14.59
CA SER A 96 0.87 -7.09 14.74
C SER A 96 1.71 -6.25 13.79
N PHE A 97 1.16 -5.90 12.62
CA PHE A 97 1.86 -5.12 11.61
C PHE A 97 1.59 -3.63 11.79
N ASN A 98 2.56 -2.91 12.35
CA ASN A 98 2.51 -1.47 12.58
C ASN A 98 3.80 -0.83 12.10
N LYS A 99 3.76 -0.08 11.00
CA LYS A 99 4.93 0.56 10.36
C LYS A 99 4.73 2.07 10.28
N LYS A 100 5.56 2.79 11.01
CA LYS A 100 5.54 4.26 11.02
C LYS A 100 5.97 4.80 9.66
N LEU A 101 5.17 5.66 9.06
CA LEU A 101 5.48 6.42 7.85
C LEU A 101 6.21 7.71 8.22
N VAL A 102 5.67 8.45 9.16
CA VAL A 102 6.21 9.72 9.60
C VAL A 102 5.94 9.95 11.08
N HIS A 103 6.87 10.63 11.71
CA HIS A 103 6.73 11.24 13.02
C HIS A 103 7.45 12.59 12.94
N ALA A 104 6.72 13.65 12.73
CA ALA A 104 7.29 14.96 12.47
C ALA A 104 6.64 16.04 13.31
N ALA A 105 7.47 16.85 13.95
CA ALA A 105 7.07 18.15 14.42
C ALA A 105 6.97 19.06 13.19
N LEU A 106 5.74 19.44 12.85
CA LEU A 106 5.50 20.36 11.75
C LEU A 106 5.80 21.78 12.25
N TYR A 107 6.91 22.35 11.79
CA TYR A 107 7.31 23.70 12.18
C TYR A 107 6.67 24.74 11.25
N THR A 108 6.05 25.75 11.83
CA THR A 108 5.33 26.78 11.08
C THR A 108 5.90 28.20 11.26
N GLY A 109 7.01 28.36 11.97
CA GLY A 109 7.44 29.67 12.39
C GLY A 109 6.39 30.33 13.30
N ASN A 110 5.96 31.54 12.96
CA ASN A 110 4.92 32.26 13.70
C ASN A 110 3.50 32.02 13.17
N SER A 111 3.32 31.14 12.19
CA SER A 111 2.01 30.81 11.63
C SER A 111 1.40 29.60 12.34
N SER A 112 0.11 29.66 12.65
CA SER A 112 -0.62 28.52 13.24
C SER A 112 -0.96 27.44 12.22
N THR A 113 -0.83 27.74 10.93
CA THR A 113 -1.21 26.81 9.86
C THR A 113 -0.06 26.64 8.88
N ASN A 114 0.32 25.38 8.63
CA ASN A 114 1.32 25.05 7.61
C ASN A 114 0.95 23.73 6.93
N ARG A 115 1.06 23.72 5.60
CA ARG A 115 0.97 22.53 4.78
C ARG A 115 2.37 22.08 4.40
N GLN A 116 2.64 20.81 4.52
CA GLN A 116 3.90 20.20 4.12
C GLN A 116 3.62 19.08 3.11
N GLY A 117 4.65 18.63 2.41
CA GLY A 117 4.56 17.60 1.38
C GLY A 117 3.99 16.27 1.87
N GLY A 118 4.26 15.22 1.12
CA GLY A 118 3.83 13.88 1.42
C GLY A 118 4.97 12.96 1.85
N VAL A 119 4.62 11.79 2.35
CA VAL A 119 5.54 10.69 2.62
C VAL A 119 4.97 9.39 2.09
N THR A 120 5.84 8.56 1.51
CA THR A 120 5.51 7.21 1.09
C THR A 120 6.43 6.22 1.78
N GLY A 121 5.85 5.14 2.27
CA GLY A 121 6.58 4.01 2.82
C GLY A 121 6.17 2.71 2.14
N THR A 122 7.15 1.82 1.96
CA THR A 122 6.97 0.50 1.36
C THR A 122 7.44 -0.56 2.34
N PHE A 123 6.58 -1.53 2.62
CA PHE A 123 6.81 -2.54 3.65
C PHE A 123 6.42 -3.91 3.14
N LEU A 124 7.20 -4.92 3.49
CA LEU A 124 6.88 -6.31 3.20
C LEU A 124 6.42 -6.99 4.50
N HIS A 125 5.24 -7.60 4.46
CA HIS A 125 4.63 -8.34 5.56
C HIS A 125 4.51 -9.82 5.23
N SER A 126 4.77 -10.69 6.21
CA SER A 126 4.56 -12.13 6.12
C SER A 126 3.42 -12.50 7.09
N PRO A 127 2.16 -12.46 6.66
CA PRO A 127 1.02 -12.60 7.57
C PRO A 127 0.77 -14.04 8.01
N SER A 128 1.33 -15.03 7.31
CA SER A 128 1.20 -16.47 7.60
C SER A 128 -0.26 -16.95 7.73
N THR A 129 -1.17 -16.35 6.96
CA THR A 129 -2.60 -16.69 6.98
C THR A 129 -3.19 -16.62 5.58
N THR A 130 -4.29 -17.32 5.37
CA THR A 130 -5.17 -17.22 4.19
C THR A 130 -6.50 -16.52 4.51
N SER A 131 -6.66 -16.00 5.73
CA SER A 131 -7.79 -15.15 6.10
C SER A 131 -7.60 -13.74 5.55
N ALA A 132 -8.71 -13.03 5.31
CA ALA A 132 -8.67 -11.64 4.88
C ALA A 132 -7.96 -10.75 5.93
N ILE A 133 -7.09 -9.87 5.45
CA ILE A 133 -6.37 -8.89 6.25
C ILE A 133 -6.68 -7.51 5.66
N THR A 134 -7.04 -6.57 6.54
CA THR A 134 -7.23 -5.17 6.17
C THR A 134 -6.03 -4.35 6.65
N TYR A 135 -5.40 -3.66 5.72
CA TYR A 135 -4.35 -2.69 6.03
C TYR A 135 -4.92 -1.28 5.97
N TYR A 136 -4.50 -0.44 6.89
CA TYR A 136 -4.96 0.93 7.06
C TYR A 136 -3.80 1.89 6.96
N ILE A 137 -4.00 3.03 6.34
CA ILE A 137 -3.23 4.23 6.66
C ILE A 137 -3.93 4.92 7.81
N GLN A 138 -3.16 5.28 8.82
CA GLN A 138 -3.67 5.91 10.03
C GLN A 138 -2.80 7.10 10.42
N PHE A 139 -3.39 8.10 11.07
CA PHE A 139 -2.67 9.23 11.63
C PHE A 139 -3.19 9.61 13.02
N ALA A 140 -2.35 10.31 13.77
CA ALA A 140 -2.67 10.80 15.10
C ALA A 140 -1.87 12.09 15.39
N SER A 141 -2.32 12.87 16.36
CA SER A 141 -1.49 13.91 16.98
C SER A 141 -0.67 13.29 18.11
N ASN A 142 0.64 13.37 18.02
CA ASN A 142 1.52 12.90 19.11
C ASN A 142 1.69 13.93 20.23
N ASN A 143 1.10 15.11 20.08
CA ASN A 143 1.00 16.13 21.12
C ASN A 143 -0.49 16.37 21.39
N SER A 144 -1.03 15.68 22.39
CA SER A 144 -2.46 15.69 22.71
C SER A 144 -2.98 17.11 22.90
N GLY A 145 -4.15 17.39 22.34
CA GLY A 145 -4.76 18.70 22.34
C GLY A 145 -4.28 19.64 21.21
N GLN A 146 -3.24 19.24 20.44
CA GLN A 146 -2.74 20.02 19.31
C GLN A 146 -3.24 19.44 17.99
N SER A 147 -3.95 20.23 17.20
CA SER A 147 -4.55 19.78 15.95
C SER A 147 -3.51 19.57 14.86
N VAL A 148 -3.59 18.39 14.23
CA VAL A 148 -2.87 18.04 13.01
C VAL A 148 -3.85 17.48 11.99
N GLY A 149 -3.55 17.63 10.70
CA GLY A 149 -4.41 17.15 9.63
C GLY A 149 -3.65 16.57 8.45
N ILE A 150 -4.38 15.91 7.61
CA ILE A 150 -3.94 15.39 6.32
C ILE A 150 -5.00 15.65 5.27
N GLY A 151 -4.56 15.65 4.00
CA GLY A 151 -5.42 16.02 2.89
C GLY A 151 -5.61 17.54 2.77
N ASP A 152 -6.24 17.97 1.69
CA ASP A 152 -6.49 19.39 1.43
C ASP A 152 -7.79 19.64 0.65
N ASN A 153 -8.61 18.59 0.42
CA ASN A 153 -9.83 18.62 -0.41
C ASN A 153 -9.59 19.10 -1.86
N ASN A 154 -8.32 19.16 -2.31
CA ASN A 154 -7.90 19.64 -3.62
C ASN A 154 -7.04 18.60 -4.33
N ASP A 155 -7.56 17.39 -4.55
CA ASP A 155 -6.90 16.31 -5.28
C ASP A 155 -5.65 15.68 -4.60
N SER A 156 -5.27 16.09 -3.40
CA SER A 156 -4.19 15.44 -2.65
C SER A 156 -4.62 14.07 -2.13
N ASN A 157 -4.30 13.04 -2.90
CA ASN A 157 -4.64 11.66 -2.56
C ASN A 157 -3.67 11.04 -1.56
N SER A 158 -4.19 10.60 -0.41
CA SER A 158 -3.53 9.60 0.42
C SER A 158 -3.96 8.21 -0.04
N THR A 159 -2.99 7.34 -0.34
CA THR A 159 -3.27 6.04 -0.99
C THR A 159 -2.63 4.89 -0.24
N ILE A 160 -3.33 3.76 -0.20
CA ILE A 160 -2.76 2.49 0.21
C ILE A 160 -2.89 1.48 -0.92
N THR A 161 -1.79 0.80 -1.25
CA THR A 161 -1.77 -0.30 -2.21
C THR A 161 -1.20 -1.53 -1.53
N VAL A 162 -1.86 -2.65 -1.70
CA VAL A 162 -1.43 -3.96 -1.19
C VAL A 162 -1.30 -4.94 -2.34
N MET A 163 -0.21 -5.69 -2.36
CA MET A 163 0.10 -6.66 -3.41
C MET A 163 0.48 -8.00 -2.79
N GLU A 164 -0.17 -9.08 -3.22
CA GLU A 164 0.28 -10.41 -2.85
C GLU A 164 1.45 -10.84 -3.71
N ILE A 165 2.55 -11.18 -3.06
CA ILE A 165 3.79 -11.67 -3.66
C ILE A 165 3.93 -13.15 -3.37
N LYS A 166 4.01 -13.95 -4.41
CA LYS A 166 4.26 -15.39 -4.29
C LYS A 166 5.64 -15.63 -3.66
N ALA A 167 5.68 -16.50 -2.66
CA ALA A 167 6.93 -17.01 -2.08
C ALA A 167 7.67 -17.96 -3.03
#